data_a717f87971a89b07521b8ffc655940bb
#
_entry.id   a717f87971a89b07521b8ffc655940bb
#
_cell.length_a   1.000
_cell.length_b   1.000
_cell.length_c   1.000
_cell.angle_alpha   90.00
_cell.angle_beta   90.00
_cell.angle_gamma   90.00
#
_symmetry.space_group_name_H-M   'P 1'
#
loop_
_entity.id
_entity.type
_entity.pdbx_description
1 polymer ?
#
loop_
_entity_poly.entity_id
_entity_poly.type
_entity_poly.pdbx_seq_one_letter_code
_entity_poly.pdbx_strand_id
1 'polypeptide(L)'
;MVRYEWQSYPHGVANNLYTSLDDYVDFDSDTWSGMKDMIENFNYGGKHYYLPYRVNPGVVLIYNQTALDDEGIKTDPLELYKEGKWTWTAWKDIMTEWCNIGDDYYGVMPTGFVAMPFIVSTGTTLIDVDGPNKQIINNMKNADVQRCQEFLSDLANQGMVNAEYADPSTCLSDTKTLFAEFGLDWGWTSAQGAAKDQDIRFVPIPRDDKADKYYTNTDTFGYLVPAGAKNIKAAIKYMEICRLNEIDPELIAKSKAEMTAEHLYYPKCPECGVSTPDKTLEKCPSCGATRRENKKHSAMSEDLYQIYTDLKDTTSDKFTFLFDDCFGFSTDLTNMLQQGDSEGKGCVLGGPFKFGESYTNLRDSYYGTVESFLEPYRALMQKS
;
A
#
# COMPACT_ATOMS: atom_id res chain seq x y z
N MET A 1 11.02 20.72 -10.25
CA MET A 1 10.07 19.63 -9.95
C MET A 1 10.77 18.63 -9.05
N VAL A 2 10.09 18.18 -8.00
CA VAL A 2 10.55 17.15 -7.08
C VAL A 2 9.53 16.01 -7.05
N ARG A 3 10.00 14.79 -6.87
CA ARG A 3 9.15 13.62 -6.68
C ARG A 3 8.45 13.72 -5.32
N TYR A 4 7.24 13.20 -5.24
CA TYR A 4 6.53 13.07 -3.97
C TYR A 4 7.29 12.13 -3.03
N GLU A 5 7.43 12.56 -1.81
CA GLU A 5 7.86 11.80 -0.64
C GLU A 5 6.86 12.09 0.49
N TRP A 6 6.70 11.22 1.45
CA TRP A 6 5.65 11.34 2.46
C TRP A 6 5.56 12.73 3.11
N GLN A 7 6.70 13.31 3.52
CA GLN A 7 6.72 14.64 4.12
C GLN A 7 6.56 15.81 3.11
N SER A 8 6.40 15.51 1.82
CA SER A 8 6.04 16.55 0.85
C SER A 8 4.65 17.11 1.12
N TYR A 9 3.74 16.27 1.61
CA TYR A 9 2.37 16.63 1.95
C TYR A 9 1.96 15.88 3.25
N PRO A 10 1.34 16.58 4.22
CA PRO A 10 1.03 18.01 4.22
C PRO A 10 2.19 18.90 4.69
N HIS A 11 3.28 18.35 5.26
CA HIS A 11 4.35 19.13 5.89
C HIS A 11 4.98 20.15 4.95
N GLY A 12 5.47 19.73 3.79
CA GLY A 12 6.15 20.62 2.84
C GLY A 12 5.23 21.69 2.28
N VAL A 13 3.97 21.34 2.02
CA VAL A 13 2.95 22.28 1.54
C VAL A 13 2.62 23.33 2.61
N ALA A 14 2.38 22.91 3.84
CA ALA A 14 2.10 23.81 4.96
C ALA A 14 3.23 24.83 5.21
N ASN A 15 4.47 24.45 4.95
CA ASN A 15 5.64 25.30 5.06
C ASN A 15 5.98 26.10 3.79
N ASN A 16 5.06 26.19 2.83
CA ASN A 16 5.19 26.93 1.57
C ASN A 16 6.42 26.53 0.72
N LEU A 17 6.81 25.26 0.75
CA LEU A 17 7.93 24.76 -0.05
C LEU A 17 7.54 24.53 -1.51
N TYR A 18 6.25 24.54 -1.84
CA TYR A 18 5.73 24.21 -3.16
C TYR A 18 4.79 25.28 -3.69
N THR A 19 4.65 25.30 -5.01
CA THR A 19 3.77 26.20 -5.75
C THR A 19 2.42 25.51 -5.95
N SER A 20 1.30 26.23 -5.72
CA SER A 20 -0.03 25.79 -6.12
C SER A 20 -0.08 25.57 -7.64
N LEU A 21 -0.78 24.50 -8.05
CA LEU A 21 -0.91 24.09 -9.45
C LEU A 21 -2.20 24.58 -10.10
N ASP A 22 -3.11 25.19 -9.34
CA ASP A 22 -4.44 25.59 -9.79
C ASP A 22 -4.45 26.55 -10.98
N ASP A 23 -3.46 27.44 -11.07
CA ASP A 23 -3.30 28.37 -12.22
C ASP A 23 -2.67 27.73 -13.46
N TYR A 24 -2.22 26.47 -13.36
CA TYR A 24 -1.38 25.82 -14.40
C TYR A 24 -1.96 24.53 -14.94
N VAL A 25 -2.88 23.90 -14.23
CA VAL A 25 -3.44 22.58 -14.56
C VAL A 25 -4.96 22.68 -14.66
N ASP A 26 -5.49 22.20 -15.77
CA ASP A 26 -6.92 21.92 -15.89
C ASP A 26 -7.21 20.49 -15.42
N PHE A 27 -7.66 20.37 -14.17
CA PHE A 27 -7.94 19.08 -13.54
C PHE A 27 -9.18 18.38 -14.12
N ASP A 28 -10.04 19.10 -14.83
CA ASP A 28 -11.23 18.57 -15.51
C ASP A 28 -10.91 18.09 -16.94
N SER A 29 -9.68 18.29 -17.43
CA SER A 29 -9.27 17.81 -18.74
C SER A 29 -9.28 16.27 -18.84
N ASP A 30 -9.39 15.72 -20.05
CA ASP A 30 -9.37 14.27 -20.31
C ASP A 30 -8.10 13.60 -19.74
N THR A 31 -7.00 14.32 -19.65
CA THR A 31 -5.75 13.82 -19.07
C THR A 31 -5.86 13.55 -17.58
N TRP A 32 -6.59 14.39 -16.83
CA TRP A 32 -6.61 14.38 -15.37
C TRP A 32 -7.93 13.96 -14.74
N SER A 33 -9.04 13.97 -15.50
CA SER A 33 -10.37 13.66 -14.99
C SER A 33 -10.45 12.31 -14.26
N GLY A 34 -9.76 11.29 -14.74
CA GLY A 34 -9.66 9.99 -14.09
C GLY A 34 -8.80 9.94 -12.82
N MET A 35 -8.14 11.05 -12.45
CA MET A 35 -7.34 11.17 -11.22
C MET A 35 -7.90 12.20 -10.25
N LYS A 36 -9.07 12.75 -10.53
CA LYS A 36 -9.65 13.89 -9.79
C LYS A 36 -9.78 13.58 -8.30
N ASP A 37 -10.39 12.47 -7.93
CA ASP A 37 -10.57 12.08 -6.53
C ASP A 37 -9.23 11.90 -5.82
N MET A 38 -8.23 11.34 -6.54
CA MET A 38 -6.88 11.18 -6.00
C MET A 38 -6.17 12.52 -5.83
N ILE A 39 -6.38 13.48 -6.73
CA ILE A 39 -5.85 14.84 -6.63
C ILE A 39 -6.47 15.58 -5.44
N GLU A 40 -7.78 15.41 -5.23
CA GLU A 40 -8.49 16.02 -4.10
C GLU A 40 -8.02 15.49 -2.73
N ASN A 41 -7.57 14.24 -2.63
CA ASN A 41 -6.95 13.73 -1.39
C ASN A 41 -5.70 14.51 -0.97
N PHE A 42 -5.08 15.27 -1.88
CA PHE A 42 -3.92 16.13 -1.63
C PHE A 42 -4.25 17.62 -1.67
N ASN A 43 -5.51 17.97 -1.50
CA ASN A 43 -5.94 19.37 -1.39
C ASN A 43 -5.53 19.93 -0.03
N TYR A 44 -4.84 21.06 0.01
CA TYR A 44 -4.45 21.74 1.23
C TYR A 44 -5.00 23.17 1.25
N GLY A 45 -5.95 23.43 2.13
CA GLY A 45 -6.54 24.76 2.26
C GLY A 45 -7.30 25.25 1.04
N GLY A 46 -7.86 24.36 0.24
CA GLY A 46 -8.57 24.65 -0.99
C GLY A 46 -7.68 24.80 -2.23
N LYS A 47 -6.42 24.35 -2.16
CA LYS A 47 -5.46 24.41 -3.28
C LYS A 47 -4.76 23.07 -3.49
N HIS A 48 -4.29 22.84 -4.72
CA HIS A 48 -3.61 21.64 -5.15
C HIS A 48 -2.12 21.90 -5.37
N TYR A 49 -1.26 21.08 -4.79
CA TYR A 49 0.20 21.22 -4.87
C TYR A 49 0.90 19.99 -5.44
N TYR A 50 0.22 18.84 -5.36
CA TYR A 50 0.71 17.56 -5.82
C TYR A 50 -0.09 17.10 -7.04
N LEU A 51 0.60 16.58 -8.05
CA LEU A 51 -0.03 16.05 -9.25
C LEU A 51 0.37 14.57 -9.41
N PRO A 52 -0.48 13.64 -8.93
CA PRO A 52 -0.28 12.22 -9.12
C PRO A 52 -0.58 11.85 -10.56
N TYR A 53 0.37 11.20 -11.24
CA TYR A 53 0.15 10.71 -12.60
C TYR A 53 -0.19 9.22 -12.64
N ARG A 54 0.10 8.49 -11.56
CA ARG A 54 -0.13 7.05 -11.43
C ARG A 54 -0.50 6.67 -9.99
N VAL A 55 -1.39 5.71 -9.88
CA VAL A 55 -1.68 4.97 -8.67
C VAL A 55 -1.07 3.57 -8.80
N ASN A 56 -0.41 3.09 -7.76
CA ASN A 56 0.00 1.71 -7.64
C ASN A 56 -0.87 0.99 -6.60
N PRO A 57 -1.06 -0.33 -6.74
CA PRO A 57 -1.63 -1.10 -5.65
C PRO A 57 -0.83 -0.86 -4.37
N GLY A 58 -1.52 -0.56 -3.30
CA GLY A 58 -0.89 -0.39 -2.00
C GLY A 58 -0.57 -1.74 -1.34
N VAL A 59 -0.89 -1.84 -0.06
CA VAL A 59 -0.73 -3.07 0.73
C VAL A 59 -1.86 -4.04 0.41
N VAL A 60 -1.51 -5.32 0.29
CA VAL A 60 -2.41 -6.44 0.04
C VAL A 60 -2.10 -7.57 1.03
N LEU A 61 -2.94 -8.60 1.06
CA LEU A 61 -2.61 -9.88 1.67
C LEU A 61 -2.11 -10.85 0.61
N ILE A 62 -0.84 -11.23 0.71
CA ILE A 62 -0.21 -12.24 -0.12
C ILE A 62 -0.33 -13.58 0.61
N TYR A 63 -0.67 -14.64 -0.08
CA TYR A 63 -0.87 -15.95 0.54
C TYR A 63 -0.40 -17.11 -0.33
N ASN A 64 -0.23 -18.28 0.31
CA ASN A 64 0.22 -19.50 -0.34
C ASN A 64 -0.97 -20.43 -0.58
N GLN A 65 -1.47 -20.48 -1.82
CA GLN A 65 -2.60 -21.34 -2.20
C GLN A 65 -2.21 -22.82 -2.13
N THR A 66 -0.98 -23.18 -2.55
CA THR A 66 -0.51 -24.55 -2.45
C THR A 66 -0.55 -25.05 -1.01
N ALA A 67 -0.19 -24.21 -0.04
CA ALA A 67 -0.25 -24.59 1.37
C ALA A 67 -1.69 -24.84 1.85
N LEU A 68 -2.67 -24.02 1.42
CA LEU A 68 -4.08 -24.27 1.70
C LEU A 68 -4.55 -25.61 1.11
N ASP A 69 -4.17 -25.91 -0.13
CA ASP A 69 -4.55 -27.13 -0.84
C ASP A 69 -3.94 -28.37 -0.17
N ASP A 70 -2.66 -28.30 0.23
CA ASP A 70 -1.93 -29.40 0.87
C ASP A 70 -2.52 -29.75 2.24
N GLU A 71 -2.97 -28.75 3.00
CA GLU A 71 -3.65 -28.95 4.29
C GLU A 71 -5.16 -29.24 4.15
N GLY A 72 -5.68 -29.24 2.93
CA GLY A 72 -7.06 -29.60 2.62
C GLY A 72 -8.08 -28.52 2.95
N ILE A 73 -7.66 -27.29 3.21
CA ILE A 73 -8.53 -26.13 3.41
C ILE A 73 -9.14 -25.72 2.06
N LYS A 74 -10.47 -25.79 1.97
CA LYS A 74 -11.19 -25.60 0.70
C LYS A 74 -11.59 -24.15 0.42
N THR A 75 -11.52 -23.31 1.43
CA THR A 75 -11.91 -21.90 1.31
C THR A 75 -10.78 -21.13 0.61
N ASP A 76 -11.06 -20.62 -0.60
CA ASP A 76 -10.11 -19.83 -1.40
C ASP A 76 -10.38 -18.34 -1.19
N PRO A 77 -9.41 -17.56 -0.67
CA PRO A 77 -9.52 -16.11 -0.53
C PRO A 77 -9.86 -15.37 -1.82
N LEU A 78 -9.30 -15.82 -2.95
CA LEU A 78 -9.55 -15.22 -4.26
C LEU A 78 -11.02 -15.40 -4.70
N GLU A 79 -11.58 -16.59 -4.51
CA GLU A 79 -12.98 -16.84 -4.83
C GLU A 79 -13.92 -16.05 -3.91
N LEU A 80 -13.59 -15.94 -2.61
CA LEU A 80 -14.35 -15.08 -1.70
C LEU A 80 -14.33 -13.61 -2.13
N TYR A 81 -13.20 -13.12 -2.62
CA TYR A 81 -13.11 -11.76 -3.15
C TYR A 81 -13.99 -11.59 -4.40
N LYS A 82 -13.92 -12.51 -5.35
CA LYS A 82 -14.73 -12.49 -6.59
C LYS A 82 -16.24 -12.51 -6.29
N GLU A 83 -16.63 -13.22 -5.23
CA GLU A 83 -18.02 -13.30 -4.76
C GLU A 83 -18.46 -12.10 -3.89
N GLY A 84 -17.55 -11.15 -3.60
CA GLY A 84 -17.82 -10.01 -2.70
C GLY A 84 -17.95 -10.39 -1.22
N LYS A 85 -17.47 -11.59 -0.86
CA LYS A 85 -17.53 -12.16 0.50
C LYS A 85 -16.19 -12.08 1.26
N TRP A 86 -15.17 -11.48 0.68
CA TRP A 86 -13.88 -11.30 1.30
C TRP A 86 -13.93 -10.20 2.35
N THR A 87 -14.20 -10.58 3.62
CA THR A 87 -14.40 -9.69 4.78
C THR A 87 -13.45 -10.06 5.92
N TRP A 88 -13.37 -9.22 6.96
CA TRP A 88 -12.59 -9.52 8.16
C TRP A 88 -13.01 -10.85 8.80
N THR A 89 -14.31 -11.11 8.86
CA THR A 89 -14.83 -12.40 9.39
C THR A 89 -14.34 -13.56 8.54
N ALA A 90 -14.48 -13.50 7.21
CA ALA A 90 -14.03 -14.56 6.32
C ALA A 90 -12.51 -14.80 6.41
N TRP A 91 -11.72 -13.72 6.50
CA TRP A 91 -10.28 -13.80 6.71
C TRP A 91 -9.91 -14.48 8.03
N LYS A 92 -10.55 -14.06 9.12
CA LYS A 92 -10.36 -14.68 10.46
C LYS A 92 -10.74 -16.16 10.46
N ASP A 93 -11.82 -16.54 9.79
CA ASP A 93 -12.28 -17.93 9.72
C ASP A 93 -11.22 -18.83 9.04
N ILE A 94 -10.64 -18.40 7.93
CA ILE A 94 -9.55 -19.13 7.25
C ILE A 94 -8.32 -19.22 8.16
N MET A 95 -7.91 -18.11 8.80
CA MET A 95 -6.78 -18.14 9.72
C MET A 95 -7.05 -19.04 10.93
N THR A 96 -8.29 -19.10 11.42
CA THR A 96 -8.67 -19.99 12.52
C THR A 96 -8.52 -21.46 12.11
N GLU A 97 -8.99 -21.83 10.91
CA GLU A 97 -8.82 -23.19 10.39
C GLU A 97 -7.34 -23.53 10.23
N TRP A 98 -6.54 -22.62 9.68
CA TRP A 98 -5.11 -22.77 9.50
C TRP A 98 -4.34 -22.93 10.82
N CYS A 99 -4.58 -22.06 11.80
CA CYS A 99 -3.89 -22.11 13.10
C CYS A 99 -4.26 -23.36 13.92
N ASN A 100 -5.42 -23.98 13.67
CA ASN A 100 -5.83 -25.22 14.34
C ASN A 100 -5.08 -26.47 13.85
N ILE A 101 -4.25 -26.37 12.79
CA ILE A 101 -3.44 -27.48 12.29
C ILE A 101 -2.31 -27.83 13.28
N GLY A 102 -1.70 -26.83 13.91
CA GLY A 102 -0.62 -27.05 14.87
C GLY A 102 -0.11 -25.77 15.52
N ASP A 103 0.66 -25.92 16.59
CA ASP A 103 1.14 -24.81 17.44
C ASP A 103 2.07 -23.83 16.71
N ASP A 104 2.72 -24.25 15.61
CA ASP A 104 3.63 -23.43 14.82
C ASP A 104 2.94 -22.76 13.59
N TYR A 105 1.62 -22.90 13.45
CA TYR A 105 0.87 -22.35 12.35
C TYR A 105 0.33 -20.96 12.68
N TYR A 106 0.70 -19.98 11.89
CA TYR A 106 0.30 -18.57 12.07
C TYR A 106 -0.59 -18.11 10.91
N GLY A 107 -1.62 -17.36 11.22
CA GLY A 107 -2.55 -16.82 10.22
C GLY A 107 -1.91 -15.74 9.38
N VAL A 108 -1.22 -14.77 9.99
CA VAL A 108 -0.71 -13.60 9.28
C VAL A 108 0.60 -13.07 9.86
N MET A 109 1.47 -12.58 8.97
CA MET A 109 2.64 -11.77 9.30
C MET A 109 2.35 -10.31 8.95
N PRO A 110 2.22 -9.41 9.93
CA PRO A 110 2.11 -7.97 9.67
C PRO A 110 3.47 -7.35 9.37
N THR A 111 3.50 -6.36 8.49
CA THR A 111 4.72 -5.63 8.11
C THR A 111 4.81 -4.22 8.69
N GLY A 112 5.56 -3.35 8.04
CA GLY A 112 5.78 -1.98 8.49
C GLY A 112 4.57 -1.06 8.44
N PHE A 113 3.54 -1.37 7.64
CA PHE A 113 2.31 -0.56 7.57
C PHE A 113 1.27 -0.97 8.62
N VAL A 114 1.38 -2.20 9.10
CA VAL A 114 0.60 -2.78 10.21
C VAL A 114 -0.90 -2.48 10.14
N ALA A 115 -1.48 -1.81 11.12
CA ALA A 115 -2.93 -1.57 11.16
C ALA A 115 -3.47 -0.57 10.13
N MET A 116 -2.62 0.24 9.50
CA MET A 116 -3.08 1.33 8.62
C MET A 116 -3.97 0.86 7.46
N PRO A 117 -3.62 -0.18 6.67
CA PRO A 117 -4.49 -0.64 5.58
C PRO A 117 -5.83 -1.20 6.08
N PHE A 118 -5.85 -1.79 7.27
CA PHE A 118 -7.08 -2.30 7.89
C PHE A 118 -7.96 -1.16 8.43
N ILE A 119 -7.37 -0.10 9.00
CA ILE A 119 -8.11 1.11 9.37
C ILE A 119 -8.77 1.68 8.13
N VAL A 120 -8.04 1.85 7.03
CA VAL A 120 -8.58 2.33 5.75
C VAL A 120 -9.74 1.46 5.26
N SER A 121 -9.70 0.13 5.46
CA SER A 121 -10.78 -0.77 5.03
C SER A 121 -12.12 -0.53 5.74
N THR A 122 -12.14 0.27 6.83
CA THR A 122 -13.36 0.74 7.50
C THR A 122 -14.03 1.93 6.80
N GLY A 123 -13.36 2.55 5.84
CA GLY A 123 -13.80 3.80 5.22
C GLY A 123 -13.32 5.06 5.96
N THR A 124 -12.36 4.91 6.89
CA THR A 124 -11.75 6.05 7.59
C THR A 124 -10.22 5.96 7.59
N THR A 125 -9.56 7.02 8.02
CA THR A 125 -8.09 7.11 8.15
C THR A 125 -7.74 7.40 9.60
N LEU A 126 -6.48 7.18 10.00
CA LEU A 126 -6.02 7.54 11.35
C LEU A 126 -5.89 9.05 11.50
N ILE A 127 -5.31 9.71 10.51
CA ILE A 127 -5.23 11.17 10.40
C ILE A 127 -5.68 11.57 9.01
N ASP A 128 -6.57 12.54 8.93
CA ASP A 128 -7.15 13.03 7.70
C ASP A 128 -6.90 14.52 7.52
N VAL A 129 -6.54 14.94 6.31
CA VAL A 129 -6.41 16.34 5.89
C VAL A 129 -7.56 16.68 4.96
N ASP A 130 -8.64 17.17 5.53
CA ASP A 130 -9.78 17.71 4.77
C ASP A 130 -9.46 19.15 4.31
N GLY A 131 -8.75 19.24 3.21
CA GLY A 131 -8.29 20.52 2.65
C GLY A 131 -9.41 21.47 2.26
N PRO A 132 -10.48 21.02 1.55
CA PRO A 132 -11.63 21.85 1.22
C PRO A 132 -12.28 22.51 2.43
N ASN A 133 -12.43 21.78 3.53
CA ASN A 133 -13.00 22.29 4.79
C ASN A 133 -11.96 22.90 5.74
N LYS A 134 -10.70 22.91 5.35
CA LYS A 134 -9.56 23.43 6.15
C LYS A 134 -9.47 22.77 7.53
N GLN A 135 -9.59 21.44 7.58
CA GLN A 135 -9.55 20.66 8.80
C GLN A 135 -8.43 19.62 8.76
N ILE A 136 -7.82 19.37 9.91
CA ILE A 136 -6.94 18.21 10.13
C ILE A 136 -7.54 17.44 11.30
N ILE A 137 -7.95 16.21 11.02
CA ILE A 137 -8.77 15.39 11.92
C ILE A 137 -7.89 14.27 12.48
N ASN A 138 -7.88 14.15 13.81
CA ASN A 138 -7.26 13.02 14.51
C ASN A 138 -8.35 12.01 14.85
N ASN A 139 -8.38 10.93 14.10
CA ASN A 139 -9.38 9.87 14.20
C ASN A 139 -9.04 8.80 15.24
N MET A 140 -8.00 8.95 16.06
CA MET A 140 -7.64 7.96 17.07
C MET A 140 -8.81 7.62 18.04
N LYS A 141 -9.78 8.52 18.22
CA LYS A 141 -11.00 8.27 19.02
C LYS A 141 -12.22 7.87 18.18
N ASN A 142 -12.07 7.72 16.89
CA ASN A 142 -13.14 7.25 16.02
C ASN A 142 -13.49 5.80 16.38
N ALA A 143 -14.77 5.47 16.42
CA ALA A 143 -15.26 4.15 16.82
C ALA A 143 -14.83 3.05 15.85
N ASP A 144 -14.70 3.35 14.55
CA ASP A 144 -14.27 2.38 13.55
C ASP A 144 -12.78 2.11 13.64
N VAL A 145 -11.94 3.14 13.91
CA VAL A 145 -10.51 2.96 14.20
C VAL A 145 -10.33 2.09 15.44
N GLN A 146 -11.06 2.38 16.52
CA GLN A 146 -11.00 1.58 17.74
C GLN A 146 -11.39 0.12 17.49
N ARG A 147 -12.51 -0.12 16.81
CA ARG A 147 -12.99 -1.45 16.47
C ARG A 147 -12.01 -2.24 15.60
N CYS A 148 -11.40 -1.57 14.63
CA CYS A 148 -10.36 -2.18 13.79
C CYS A 148 -9.17 -2.63 14.63
N GLN A 149 -8.64 -1.75 15.47
CA GLN A 149 -7.48 -2.04 16.31
C GLN A 149 -7.78 -3.12 17.36
N GLU A 150 -9.00 -3.15 17.93
CA GLU A 150 -9.45 -4.21 18.83
C GLU A 150 -9.53 -5.55 18.11
N PHE A 151 -10.06 -5.59 16.89
CA PHE A 151 -10.09 -6.80 16.06
C PHE A 151 -8.67 -7.33 15.79
N LEU A 152 -7.73 -6.47 15.41
CA LEU A 152 -6.35 -6.85 15.16
C LEU A 152 -5.63 -7.32 16.44
N SER A 153 -5.89 -6.65 17.58
CA SER A 153 -5.39 -7.08 18.90
C SER A 153 -5.92 -8.46 19.28
N ASP A 154 -7.20 -8.73 18.98
CA ASP A 154 -7.80 -10.05 19.23
C ASP A 154 -7.13 -11.16 18.41
N LEU A 155 -6.75 -10.91 17.14
CA LEU A 155 -6.01 -11.88 16.33
C LEU A 155 -4.66 -12.23 16.98
N ALA A 156 -3.92 -11.22 17.44
CA ALA A 156 -2.64 -11.43 18.10
C ALA A 156 -2.80 -12.18 19.43
N ASN A 157 -3.78 -11.81 20.25
CA ASN A 157 -4.06 -12.49 21.53
C ASN A 157 -4.55 -13.92 21.36
N GLN A 158 -5.10 -14.29 20.20
CA GLN A 158 -5.47 -15.65 19.83
C GLN A 158 -4.30 -16.45 19.23
N GLY A 159 -3.08 -15.88 19.15
CA GLY A 159 -1.89 -16.54 18.61
C GLY A 159 -1.86 -16.66 17.08
N MET A 160 -2.73 -15.93 16.37
CA MET A 160 -2.82 -16.01 14.92
C MET A 160 -1.74 -15.18 14.21
N VAL A 161 -0.98 -14.34 14.93
CA VAL A 161 -0.04 -13.40 14.35
C VAL A 161 1.39 -13.84 14.53
N ASN A 162 2.14 -13.97 13.42
CA ASN A 162 3.57 -14.12 13.44
C ASN A 162 4.21 -12.72 13.57
N ALA A 163 4.61 -12.36 14.79
CA ALA A 163 5.18 -11.04 15.08
C ALA A 163 6.67 -10.93 14.73
N GLU A 164 7.34 -12.03 14.41
CA GLU A 164 8.72 -12.01 13.95
C GLU A 164 8.79 -11.33 12.58
N TYR A 165 9.65 -10.31 12.47
CA TYR A 165 9.86 -9.66 11.19
C TYR A 165 10.53 -10.64 10.24
N ALA A 166 9.80 -11.04 9.21
CA ALA A 166 10.31 -11.86 8.13
C ALA A 166 9.99 -11.20 6.79
N ASP A 167 10.84 -11.41 5.82
CA ASP A 167 10.57 -11.08 4.43
C ASP A 167 9.42 -11.98 3.93
N PRO A 168 8.42 -11.46 3.18
CA PRO A 168 7.33 -12.26 2.64
C PRO A 168 7.80 -13.51 1.89
N SER A 169 8.96 -13.42 1.23
CA SER A 169 9.54 -14.54 0.51
C SER A 169 9.93 -15.70 1.44
N THR A 170 10.43 -15.40 2.63
CA THR A 170 10.79 -16.41 3.62
C THR A 170 9.56 -16.90 4.37
N CYS A 171 8.70 -15.98 4.78
CA CYS A 171 7.52 -16.25 5.57
C CYS A 171 6.54 -17.20 4.87
N LEU A 172 6.25 -16.97 3.59
CA LEU A 172 5.30 -17.79 2.83
C LEU A 172 5.90 -19.08 2.25
N SER A 173 7.22 -19.17 2.15
CA SER A 173 7.88 -20.36 1.59
C SER A 173 8.08 -21.49 2.61
N ASP A 174 8.10 -21.20 3.92
CA ASP A 174 8.19 -22.20 4.97
C ASP A 174 6.85 -22.91 5.27
N THR A 175 5.76 -22.42 4.65
CA THR A 175 4.39 -22.93 4.73
C THR A 175 3.73 -22.90 6.12
N LYS A 176 4.29 -22.19 7.07
CA LYS A 176 3.76 -22.09 8.43
C LYS A 176 2.99 -20.81 8.70
N THR A 177 3.24 -19.76 7.91
CA THR A 177 2.48 -18.51 7.94
C THR A 177 1.67 -18.40 6.66
N LEU A 178 0.33 -18.29 6.80
CA LEU A 178 -0.56 -18.34 5.63
C LEU A 178 -0.56 -17.04 4.84
N PHE A 179 -0.70 -15.89 5.52
CA PHE A 179 -0.78 -14.58 4.90
C PHE A 179 0.42 -13.70 5.28
N ALA A 180 0.88 -12.90 4.34
CA ALA A 180 1.79 -11.78 4.57
C ALA A 180 1.12 -10.47 4.14
N GLU A 181 1.01 -9.51 5.04
CA GLU A 181 0.59 -8.14 4.73
C GLU A 181 1.77 -7.39 4.14
N PHE A 182 1.73 -7.04 2.84
CA PHE A 182 2.84 -6.35 2.18
C PHE A 182 2.42 -5.54 0.96
N GLY A 183 3.30 -4.59 0.55
CA GLY A 183 3.15 -3.88 -0.72
C GLY A 183 3.19 -4.85 -1.91
N LEU A 184 2.20 -4.77 -2.81
CA LEU A 184 1.98 -5.77 -3.84
C LEU A 184 3.19 -5.98 -4.75
N ASP A 185 3.72 -4.90 -5.34
CA ASP A 185 4.73 -5.00 -6.39
C ASP A 185 5.99 -5.78 -5.96
N TRP A 186 6.49 -5.47 -4.76
CA TRP A 186 7.69 -6.12 -4.24
C TRP A 186 7.37 -7.42 -3.50
N GLY A 187 6.33 -7.42 -2.68
CA GLY A 187 6.00 -8.56 -1.83
C GLY A 187 5.63 -9.80 -2.62
N TRP A 188 4.74 -9.67 -3.62
CA TRP A 188 4.32 -10.80 -4.45
C TRP A 188 5.47 -11.34 -5.30
N THR A 189 6.25 -10.47 -5.96
CA THR A 189 7.38 -10.91 -6.79
C THR A 189 8.49 -11.57 -5.97
N SER A 190 8.73 -11.10 -4.74
CA SER A 190 9.67 -11.73 -3.81
C SER A 190 9.19 -13.10 -3.36
N ALA A 191 7.93 -13.22 -2.95
CA ALA A 191 7.33 -14.48 -2.52
C ALA A 191 7.31 -15.52 -3.65
N GLN A 192 6.89 -15.13 -4.85
CA GLN A 192 6.95 -15.99 -6.04
C GLN A 192 8.37 -16.46 -6.37
N GLY A 193 9.36 -15.58 -6.22
CA GLY A 193 10.75 -15.91 -6.47
C GLY A 193 11.34 -16.91 -5.49
N ALA A 194 10.88 -16.93 -4.25
CA ALA A 194 11.32 -17.85 -3.21
C ALA A 194 10.60 -19.19 -3.26
N ALA A 195 9.31 -19.16 -3.50
CA ALA A 195 8.42 -20.33 -3.50
C ALA A 195 8.24 -20.90 -4.92
N LYS A 196 9.32 -21.33 -5.55
CA LYS A 196 9.44 -21.62 -6.99
C LYS A 196 8.38 -22.56 -7.59
N ASP A 197 7.84 -23.47 -6.81
CA ASP A 197 6.90 -24.51 -7.26
C ASP A 197 5.54 -24.40 -6.54
N GLN A 198 5.29 -23.27 -5.89
CA GLN A 198 4.06 -23.01 -5.14
C GLN A 198 3.24 -21.91 -5.81
N ASP A 199 1.94 -21.99 -5.68
CA ASP A 199 0.99 -20.99 -6.17
C ASP A 199 0.83 -19.88 -5.13
N ILE A 200 1.61 -18.82 -5.27
CA ILE A 200 1.51 -17.63 -4.42
C ILE A 200 0.56 -16.64 -5.07
N ARG A 201 -0.50 -16.32 -4.34
CA ARG A 201 -1.54 -15.39 -4.77
C ARG A 201 -1.60 -14.17 -3.87
N PHE A 202 -2.43 -13.22 -4.23
CA PHE A 202 -2.75 -12.06 -3.40
C PHE A 202 -4.23 -11.70 -3.54
N VAL A 203 -4.74 -11.08 -2.48
CA VAL A 203 -6.07 -10.49 -2.43
C VAL A 203 -5.98 -9.12 -1.78
N PRO A 204 -6.92 -8.19 -2.05
CA PRO A 204 -6.96 -6.91 -1.32
C PRO A 204 -7.06 -7.13 0.18
N ILE A 205 -6.76 -6.10 0.97
CA ILE A 205 -7.13 -6.10 2.38
C ILE A 205 -8.62 -6.43 2.51
N PRO A 206 -9.02 -7.35 3.40
CA PRO A 206 -10.42 -7.73 3.52
C PRO A 206 -11.28 -6.54 3.91
N ARG A 207 -12.48 -6.48 3.33
CA ARG A 207 -13.46 -5.45 3.64
C ARG A 207 -13.92 -5.59 5.10
N ASP A 208 -14.04 -4.49 5.81
CA ASP A 208 -14.75 -4.45 7.08
C ASP A 208 -16.19 -5.00 6.90
N ASP A 209 -16.63 -5.89 7.78
CA ASP A 209 -17.97 -6.47 7.72
C ASP A 209 -19.11 -5.43 7.81
N LYS A 210 -18.83 -4.24 8.36
CA LYS A 210 -19.77 -3.12 8.44
C LYS A 210 -19.71 -2.18 7.23
N ALA A 211 -18.67 -2.26 6.42
CA ALA A 211 -18.53 -1.42 5.24
C ALA A 211 -19.41 -1.92 4.10
N ASP A 212 -19.98 -1.00 3.35
CA ASP A 212 -20.83 -1.30 2.18
C ASP A 212 -20.03 -1.61 0.92
N LYS A 213 -18.75 -1.20 0.89
CA LYS A 213 -17.83 -1.37 -0.25
C LYS A 213 -16.39 -1.58 0.20
N TYR A 214 -15.51 -1.88 -0.73
CA TYR A 214 -14.08 -1.95 -0.47
C TYR A 214 -13.46 -0.57 -0.43
N TYR A 215 -12.75 -0.28 0.67
CA TYR A 215 -11.86 0.87 0.80
C TYR A 215 -10.42 0.40 0.78
N THR A 216 -9.55 1.12 0.12
CA THR A 216 -8.13 0.76 0.02
C THR A 216 -7.24 1.98 0.15
N ASN A 217 -6.11 1.80 0.80
CA ASN A 217 -5.02 2.74 0.69
C ASN A 217 -4.24 2.47 -0.59
N THR A 218 -3.53 3.46 -1.07
CA THR A 218 -2.78 3.35 -2.30
C THR A 218 -1.48 4.13 -2.23
N ASP A 219 -0.49 3.66 -3.00
CA ASP A 219 0.70 4.43 -3.30
C ASP A 219 0.46 5.29 -4.52
N THR A 220 0.92 6.53 -4.47
CA THR A 220 0.83 7.47 -5.59
C THR A 220 2.20 7.87 -6.10
N PHE A 221 2.32 8.00 -7.41
CA PHE A 221 3.50 8.53 -8.07
C PHE A 221 3.18 9.83 -8.75
N GLY A 222 3.88 10.87 -8.36
CA GLY A 222 3.64 12.21 -8.87
C GLY A 222 4.74 13.18 -8.49
N TYR A 223 4.49 14.42 -8.79
CA TYR A 223 5.48 15.48 -8.57
C TYR A 223 4.85 16.73 -7.97
N LEU A 224 5.71 17.49 -7.27
CA LEU A 224 5.42 18.83 -6.79
C LEU A 224 6.38 19.82 -7.49
N VAL A 225 5.95 21.06 -7.60
CA VAL A 225 6.77 22.15 -8.13
C VAL A 225 7.28 22.98 -6.98
N PRO A 226 8.62 23.06 -6.74
CA PRO A 226 9.16 23.88 -5.67
C PRO A 226 8.78 25.35 -5.80
N ALA A 227 8.57 26.03 -4.69
CA ALA A 227 8.33 27.46 -4.65
C ALA A 227 9.50 28.22 -5.33
N GLY A 228 9.18 29.22 -6.14
CA GLY A 228 10.16 29.99 -6.89
C GLY A 228 10.72 29.31 -8.15
N ALA A 229 10.17 28.16 -8.56
CA ALA A 229 10.56 27.53 -9.83
C ALA A 229 10.30 28.47 -11.02
N LYS A 230 11.29 28.60 -11.92
CA LYS A 230 11.22 29.53 -13.06
C LYS A 230 10.43 28.99 -14.25
N ASN A 231 10.32 27.68 -14.40
CA ASN A 231 9.70 27.07 -15.58
C ASN A 231 8.62 26.07 -15.20
N ILE A 232 7.56 26.56 -14.57
CA ILE A 232 6.44 25.75 -14.08
C ILE A 232 5.73 25.04 -15.24
N LYS A 233 5.49 25.76 -16.36
CA LYS A 233 4.80 25.18 -17.53
C LYS A 233 5.52 23.97 -18.12
N ALA A 234 6.85 23.96 -18.14
CA ALA A 234 7.60 22.79 -18.59
C ALA A 234 7.50 21.62 -17.60
N ALA A 235 7.47 21.90 -16.30
CA ALA A 235 7.25 20.87 -15.29
C ALA A 235 5.86 20.23 -15.45
N ILE A 236 4.82 21.02 -15.61
CA ILE A 236 3.45 20.53 -15.87
C ILE A 236 3.42 19.69 -17.15
N LYS A 237 4.03 20.17 -18.24
CA LYS A 237 4.06 19.40 -19.49
C LYS A 237 4.75 18.04 -19.36
N TYR A 238 5.78 17.96 -18.55
CA TYR A 238 6.41 16.68 -18.24
C TYR A 238 5.46 15.74 -17.45
N MET A 239 4.74 16.28 -16.46
CA MET A 239 3.77 15.49 -15.68
C MET A 239 2.62 14.99 -16.57
N GLU A 240 2.12 15.82 -17.49
CA GLU A 240 1.14 15.41 -18.51
C GLU A 240 1.64 14.24 -19.36
N ILE A 241 2.90 14.30 -19.82
CA ILE A 241 3.50 13.21 -20.61
C ILE A 241 3.56 11.92 -19.75
N CYS A 242 3.95 12.03 -18.48
CA CYS A 242 3.93 10.87 -17.58
C CYS A 242 2.51 10.27 -17.46
N ARG A 243 1.49 11.13 -17.31
CA ARG A 243 0.10 10.67 -17.23
C ARG A 243 -0.40 10.04 -18.53
N LEU A 244 -0.10 10.65 -19.68
CA LEU A 244 -0.47 10.12 -20.99
C LEU A 244 0.11 8.73 -21.23
N ASN A 245 1.33 8.45 -20.77
CA ASN A 245 1.92 7.11 -20.85
C ASN A 245 1.16 6.09 -19.99
N GLU A 246 0.63 6.49 -18.83
CA GLU A 246 -0.12 5.57 -17.95
C GLU A 246 -1.52 5.22 -18.51
N ILE A 247 -2.09 6.06 -19.35
CA ILE A 247 -3.42 5.85 -19.96
C ILE A 247 -3.34 5.43 -21.44
N ASP A 248 -2.14 5.26 -21.99
CA ASP A 248 -1.94 4.82 -23.37
C ASP A 248 -2.35 3.33 -23.53
N PRO A 249 -3.34 3.02 -24.39
CA PRO A 249 -3.83 1.64 -24.54
C PRO A 249 -2.76 0.65 -25.04
N GLU A 250 -1.81 1.10 -25.85
CA GLU A 250 -0.73 0.22 -26.37
C GLU A 250 0.25 -0.11 -25.26
N LEU A 251 0.60 0.87 -24.40
CA LEU A 251 1.48 0.65 -23.25
C LEU A 251 0.80 -0.22 -22.18
N ILE A 252 -0.50 -0.02 -21.94
CA ILE A 252 -1.28 -0.86 -21.03
C ILE A 252 -1.31 -2.30 -21.54
N ALA A 253 -1.62 -2.52 -22.83
CA ALA A 253 -1.65 -3.86 -23.43
C ALA A 253 -0.27 -4.54 -23.38
N LYS A 254 0.81 -3.80 -23.61
CA LYS A 254 2.17 -4.29 -23.48
C LYS A 254 2.50 -4.70 -22.05
N SER A 255 2.17 -3.87 -21.08
CA SER A 255 2.37 -4.15 -19.64
C SER A 255 1.58 -5.41 -19.24
N LYS A 256 0.31 -5.53 -19.66
CA LYS A 256 -0.48 -6.74 -19.43
C LYS A 256 0.21 -7.98 -19.97
N ALA A 257 0.63 -7.94 -21.22
CA ALA A 257 1.30 -9.07 -21.86
C ALA A 257 2.60 -9.48 -21.14
N GLU A 258 3.37 -8.50 -20.63
CA GLU A 258 4.57 -8.75 -19.82
C GLU A 258 4.24 -9.36 -18.45
N MET A 259 3.17 -8.95 -17.80
CA MET A 259 2.79 -9.44 -16.46
C MET A 259 2.10 -10.80 -16.50
N THR A 260 1.34 -11.10 -17.57
CA THR A 260 0.57 -12.35 -17.70
C THR A 260 1.30 -13.45 -18.50
N ALA A 261 2.46 -13.16 -19.07
CA ALA A 261 3.26 -14.14 -19.78
C ALA A 261 4.39 -14.69 -18.90
N GLU A 262 4.53 -16.01 -18.90
CA GLU A 262 5.74 -16.62 -18.36
C GLU A 262 6.94 -16.24 -19.24
N HIS A 263 7.96 -15.66 -18.67
CA HIS A 263 9.20 -15.38 -19.38
C HIS A 263 10.41 -15.58 -18.48
N LEU A 264 11.52 -15.94 -19.12
CA LEU A 264 12.80 -16.06 -18.45
C LEU A 264 13.40 -14.67 -18.24
N TYR A 265 13.87 -14.45 -17.03
CA TYR A 265 14.34 -13.15 -16.57
C TYR A 265 15.76 -13.26 -16.03
N TYR A 266 16.65 -12.39 -16.50
CA TYR A 266 18.05 -12.32 -16.07
C TYR A 266 18.28 -11.03 -15.25
N PRO A 267 18.28 -11.08 -13.91
CA PRO A 267 18.28 -9.84 -13.09
C PRO A 267 19.59 -9.06 -13.17
N LYS A 268 20.73 -9.74 -13.04
CA LYS A 268 22.08 -9.13 -13.10
C LYS A 268 23.06 -10.10 -13.75
N CYS A 269 24.08 -9.55 -14.41
CA CYS A 269 25.17 -10.39 -14.89
C CYS A 269 25.98 -10.94 -13.70
N PRO A 270 26.19 -12.27 -13.59
CA PRO A 270 26.93 -12.86 -12.49
C PRO A 270 28.42 -12.45 -12.49
N GLU A 271 28.97 -12.09 -13.66
CA GLU A 271 30.39 -11.74 -13.79
C GLU A 271 30.68 -10.26 -13.53
N CYS A 272 29.84 -9.35 -14.03
CA CYS A 272 30.10 -7.90 -13.92
C CYS A 272 29.05 -7.13 -13.11
N GLY A 273 28.00 -7.77 -12.61
CA GLY A 273 26.96 -7.18 -11.79
C GLY A 273 26.04 -6.18 -12.51
N VAL A 274 26.21 -5.96 -13.83
CA VAL A 274 25.42 -4.99 -14.59
C VAL A 274 24.01 -5.49 -14.83
N SER A 275 23.03 -4.69 -14.46
CA SER A 275 21.63 -4.85 -14.89
C SER A 275 21.45 -4.26 -16.28
N THR A 276 20.74 -4.95 -17.15
CA THR A 276 20.38 -4.43 -18.47
C THR A 276 18.87 -4.22 -18.58
N PRO A 277 18.41 -3.21 -19.33
CA PRO A 277 16.98 -3.01 -19.56
C PRO A 277 16.31 -4.22 -20.20
N ASP A 278 16.99 -4.82 -21.19
CA ASP A 278 16.54 -6.08 -21.80
C ASP A 278 17.03 -7.27 -20.97
N LYS A 279 16.10 -7.83 -20.22
CA LYS A 279 16.32 -8.95 -19.31
C LYS A 279 16.24 -10.30 -19.99
N THR A 280 15.91 -10.36 -21.28
CA THR A 280 15.80 -11.59 -22.07
C THR A 280 17.12 -11.99 -22.74
N LEU A 281 18.13 -11.13 -22.72
CA LEU A 281 19.42 -11.37 -23.36
C LEU A 281 20.20 -12.49 -22.64
N GLU A 282 20.52 -13.56 -23.35
CA GLU A 282 21.34 -14.67 -22.86
C GLU A 282 22.79 -14.27 -22.58
N LYS A 283 23.29 -13.24 -23.25
CA LYS A 283 24.63 -12.71 -23.07
C LYS A 283 24.61 -11.30 -22.53
N CYS A 284 25.49 -11.04 -21.60
CA CYS A 284 25.66 -9.70 -21.05
C CYS A 284 26.21 -8.74 -22.12
N PRO A 285 25.52 -7.63 -22.43
CA PRO A 285 26.02 -6.69 -23.43
C PRO A 285 27.27 -5.91 -22.99
N SER A 286 27.58 -5.90 -21.67
CA SER A 286 28.74 -5.22 -21.13
C SER A 286 30.02 -6.04 -21.12
N CYS A 287 29.94 -7.36 -20.83
CA CYS A 287 31.12 -8.21 -20.71
C CYS A 287 31.06 -9.49 -21.55
N GLY A 288 29.99 -9.73 -22.28
CA GLY A 288 29.82 -10.92 -23.13
C GLY A 288 29.59 -12.24 -22.38
N ALA A 289 29.61 -12.23 -21.04
CA ALA A 289 29.41 -13.44 -20.25
C ALA A 289 28.02 -14.03 -20.44
N THR A 290 27.91 -15.35 -20.44
CA THR A 290 26.63 -16.04 -20.47
C THR A 290 25.93 -15.87 -19.13
N ARG A 291 24.71 -15.40 -19.13
CA ARG A 291 23.86 -15.22 -17.96
C ARG A 291 23.27 -16.58 -17.57
N ARG A 292 23.76 -17.15 -16.50
CA ARG A 292 23.48 -18.56 -16.17
C ARG A 292 22.23 -18.80 -15.33
N GLU A 293 21.61 -17.80 -14.72
CA GLU A 293 20.43 -18.02 -13.87
C GLU A 293 19.22 -17.28 -14.39
N ASN A 294 18.34 -18.08 -14.91
CA ASN A 294 17.00 -17.69 -15.28
C ASN A 294 16.12 -17.76 -14.04
N LYS A 295 15.66 -16.63 -13.55
CA LYS A 295 14.47 -16.67 -12.72
C LYS A 295 13.27 -16.74 -13.65
N LYS A 296 12.46 -17.76 -13.48
CA LYS A 296 11.15 -17.82 -14.13
C LYS A 296 10.31 -16.71 -13.49
N HIS A 297 9.89 -15.74 -14.28
CA HIS A 297 8.86 -14.81 -13.84
C HIS A 297 7.54 -15.57 -13.92
N SER A 298 6.91 -15.79 -12.78
CA SER A 298 5.58 -16.40 -12.75
C SER A 298 4.59 -15.42 -13.35
N ALA A 299 3.80 -15.89 -14.31
CA ALA A 299 2.74 -15.10 -14.90
C ALA A 299 1.65 -14.83 -13.85
N MET A 300 1.15 -13.61 -13.79
CA MET A 300 -0.13 -13.38 -13.12
C MET A 300 -1.22 -14.12 -13.88
N SER A 301 -2.09 -14.85 -13.17
CA SER A 301 -3.34 -15.31 -13.75
C SER A 301 -4.21 -14.12 -14.17
N GLU A 302 -5.17 -14.34 -15.07
CA GLU A 302 -6.12 -13.29 -15.46
C GLU A 302 -6.89 -12.73 -14.25
N ASP A 303 -7.22 -13.57 -13.26
CA ASP A 303 -7.91 -13.15 -12.04
C ASP A 303 -7.02 -12.25 -11.15
N LEU A 304 -5.76 -12.62 -10.98
CA LEU A 304 -4.80 -11.77 -10.23
C LEU A 304 -4.52 -10.46 -10.97
N TYR A 305 -4.40 -10.52 -12.30
CA TYR A 305 -4.23 -9.31 -13.11
C TYR A 305 -5.46 -8.39 -13.01
N GLN A 306 -6.67 -8.97 -12.92
CA GLN A 306 -7.89 -8.18 -12.72
C GLN A 306 -7.87 -7.46 -11.36
N ILE A 307 -7.47 -8.14 -10.27
CA ILE A 307 -7.30 -7.49 -8.95
C ILE A 307 -6.26 -6.38 -9.03
N TYR A 308 -5.11 -6.65 -9.68
CA TYR A 308 -4.06 -5.64 -9.86
C TYR A 308 -4.57 -4.39 -10.56
N THR A 309 -5.38 -4.55 -11.61
CA THR A 309 -5.96 -3.41 -12.33
C THR A 309 -7.04 -2.71 -11.52
N ASP A 310 -7.91 -3.44 -10.83
CA ASP A 310 -8.94 -2.87 -9.96
C ASP A 310 -8.33 -2.00 -8.85
N LEU A 311 -7.21 -2.42 -8.27
CA LEU A 311 -6.46 -1.66 -7.24
C LEU A 311 -5.74 -0.41 -7.78
N LYS A 312 -5.77 -0.17 -9.09
CA LYS A 312 -5.20 1.02 -9.76
C LYS A 312 -6.25 1.89 -10.42
N ASP A 313 -7.45 1.36 -10.64
CA ASP A 313 -8.50 2.04 -11.38
C ASP A 313 -9.28 2.99 -10.48
N THR A 314 -8.86 4.26 -10.49
CA THR A 314 -9.50 5.35 -9.75
C THR A 314 -10.84 5.77 -10.34
N THR A 315 -11.27 5.17 -11.46
CA THR A 315 -12.54 5.47 -12.12
C THR A 315 -13.62 4.41 -11.88
N SER A 316 -13.24 3.28 -11.27
CA SER A 316 -14.14 2.17 -10.96
C SER A 316 -14.82 2.35 -9.60
N ASP A 317 -16.06 1.86 -9.49
CA ASP A 317 -16.80 1.82 -8.21
C ASP A 317 -16.38 0.65 -7.30
N LYS A 318 -15.43 -0.20 -7.73
CA LYS A 318 -15.00 -1.36 -6.94
C LYS A 318 -14.29 -0.98 -5.67
N PHE A 319 -13.40 0.01 -5.76
CA PHE A 319 -12.65 0.52 -4.63
C PHE A 319 -12.87 2.01 -4.43
N THR A 320 -12.98 2.43 -3.19
CA THR A 320 -12.80 3.83 -2.81
C THR A 320 -11.39 3.99 -2.25
N PHE A 321 -10.63 4.88 -2.87
CA PHE A 321 -9.25 5.16 -2.48
C PHE A 321 -9.22 6.22 -1.39
N LEU A 322 -8.58 5.89 -0.27
CA LEU A 322 -8.33 6.82 0.81
C LEU A 322 -6.82 6.99 0.99
N PHE A 323 -6.42 8.15 1.42
CA PHE A 323 -5.04 8.46 1.76
C PHE A 323 -4.95 8.81 3.24
N ASP A 324 -4.13 8.06 3.99
CA ASP A 324 -3.90 8.36 5.40
C ASP A 324 -2.68 9.28 5.54
N ASP A 325 -2.92 10.48 6.04
CA ASP A 325 -1.90 11.52 6.14
C ASP A 325 -0.95 11.35 7.33
N CYS A 326 -1.11 10.29 8.13
CA CYS A 326 -0.40 10.14 9.42
C CYS A 326 1.12 10.22 9.30
N PHE A 327 1.70 9.82 8.16
CA PHE A 327 3.14 9.85 7.92
C PHE A 327 3.66 11.15 7.27
N GLY A 328 2.75 12.01 6.84
CA GLY A 328 3.08 13.23 6.10
C GLY A 328 3.49 14.44 6.96
N PHE A 329 3.31 14.39 8.27
CA PHE A 329 3.54 15.54 9.15
C PHE A 329 4.98 15.66 9.66
N SER A 330 5.53 14.61 10.25
CA SER A 330 6.91 14.60 10.72
C SER A 330 7.43 13.18 10.94
N THR A 331 8.76 13.01 10.92
CA THR A 331 9.41 11.73 11.25
C THR A 331 9.12 11.32 12.70
N ASP A 332 9.08 12.27 13.63
CA ASP A 332 8.82 11.96 15.04
C ASP A 332 7.42 11.43 15.26
N LEU A 333 6.41 12.01 14.58
CA LEU A 333 5.04 11.49 14.61
C LEU A 333 4.97 10.10 13.99
N THR A 334 5.61 9.88 12.84
CA THR A 334 5.68 8.57 12.18
C THR A 334 6.28 7.52 13.10
N ASN A 335 7.42 7.81 13.71
CA ASN A 335 8.10 6.87 14.61
C ASN A 335 7.22 6.53 15.82
N MET A 336 6.57 7.52 16.42
CA MET A 336 5.67 7.32 17.56
C MET A 336 4.46 6.45 17.19
N LEU A 337 3.90 6.64 16.00
CA LEU A 337 2.72 5.88 15.57
C LEU A 337 3.07 4.45 15.13
N GLN A 338 4.24 4.22 14.55
CA GLN A 338 4.57 3.00 13.84
C GLN A 338 5.65 2.14 14.51
N GLN A 339 6.70 2.74 15.09
CA GLN A 339 7.91 1.98 15.46
C GLN A 339 7.89 1.46 16.91
N GLY A 340 7.35 2.22 17.85
CA GLY A 340 7.38 1.86 19.27
C GLY A 340 8.79 1.84 19.88
N ASP A 341 9.00 0.98 20.86
CA ASP A 341 10.29 0.74 21.51
C ASP A 341 11.23 -0.15 20.67
N SER A 342 12.36 -0.57 21.23
CA SER A 342 13.34 -1.44 20.55
C SER A 342 12.79 -2.83 20.15
N GLU A 343 11.68 -3.26 20.74
CA GLU A 343 10.97 -4.49 20.42
C GLU A 343 9.76 -4.25 19.49
N GLY A 344 9.50 -3.00 19.12
CA GLY A 344 8.33 -2.60 18.32
C GLY A 344 7.04 -2.48 19.11
N LYS A 345 7.10 -2.55 20.44
CA LYS A 345 5.94 -2.40 21.34
C LYS A 345 5.64 -0.95 21.65
N GLY A 346 4.44 -0.70 22.14
CA GLY A 346 4.02 0.63 22.60
C GLY A 346 3.74 1.60 21.47
N CYS A 347 3.54 1.17 20.23
CA CYS A 347 3.15 2.03 19.12
C CYS A 347 1.68 1.86 18.71
N VAL A 348 1.08 2.94 18.25
CA VAL A 348 -0.36 3.00 17.99
C VAL A 348 -0.81 2.04 16.89
N LEU A 349 -0.03 1.92 15.80
CA LEU A 349 -0.39 1.10 14.65
C LEU A 349 0.07 -0.36 14.78
N GLY A 350 1.23 -0.60 15.38
CA GLY A 350 1.82 -1.93 15.45
C GLY A 350 1.51 -2.70 16.73
N GLY A 351 1.43 -2.00 17.86
CA GLY A 351 1.27 -2.62 19.18
C GLY A 351 0.05 -3.55 19.28
N PRO A 352 -1.14 -3.12 18.90
CA PRO A 352 -2.30 -4.00 18.90
C PRO A 352 -2.14 -5.20 17.96
N PHE A 353 -1.77 -4.99 16.72
CA PHE A 353 -1.74 -6.06 15.71
C PHE A 353 -0.61 -7.07 15.94
N LYS A 354 0.58 -6.60 16.30
CA LYS A 354 1.74 -7.50 16.50
C LYS A 354 1.75 -8.20 17.84
N PHE A 355 1.32 -7.50 18.88
CA PHE A 355 1.55 -7.92 20.26
C PHE A 355 0.29 -8.02 21.12
N GLY A 356 -0.90 -7.77 20.54
CA GLY A 356 -2.16 -7.80 21.27
C GLY A 356 -2.29 -6.69 22.33
N GLU A 357 -1.55 -5.59 22.18
CA GLU A 357 -1.62 -4.47 23.13
C GLU A 357 -2.99 -3.78 23.08
N SER A 358 -3.42 -3.24 24.22
CA SER A 358 -4.68 -2.52 24.31
C SER A 358 -4.61 -1.20 23.53
N TYR A 359 -5.35 -1.11 22.43
CA TYR A 359 -5.45 0.14 21.67
C TYR A 359 -5.92 1.32 22.51
N THR A 360 -6.90 1.10 23.38
CA THR A 360 -7.42 2.16 24.27
C THR A 360 -6.31 2.75 25.14
N ASN A 361 -5.44 1.93 25.71
CA ASN A 361 -4.32 2.41 26.52
C ASN A 361 -3.29 3.18 25.67
N LEU A 362 -2.95 2.70 24.49
CA LEU A 362 -2.04 3.38 23.55
C LEU A 362 -2.64 4.70 23.08
N ARG A 363 -3.88 4.67 22.63
CA ARG A 363 -4.62 5.87 22.23
C ARG A 363 -4.61 6.94 23.33
N ASP A 364 -4.98 6.58 24.55
CA ASP A 364 -5.09 7.54 25.65
C ASP A 364 -3.72 8.10 26.06
N SER A 365 -2.65 7.30 25.92
CA SER A 365 -1.28 7.73 26.15
C SER A 365 -0.77 8.72 25.09
N TYR A 366 -1.14 8.53 23.82
CA TYR A 366 -0.56 9.29 22.71
C TYR A 366 -1.46 10.37 22.14
N TYR A 367 -2.78 10.33 22.39
CA TYR A 367 -3.73 11.25 21.77
C TYR A 367 -3.37 12.73 21.95
N GLY A 368 -3.03 13.14 23.19
CA GLY A 368 -2.63 14.52 23.45
C GLY A 368 -1.34 14.94 22.75
N THR A 369 -0.40 14.03 22.62
CA THR A 369 0.84 14.28 21.90
C THR A 369 0.57 14.41 20.39
N VAL A 370 -0.23 13.53 19.80
CA VAL A 370 -0.65 13.63 18.39
C VAL A 370 -1.36 14.96 18.14
N GLU A 371 -2.32 15.36 18.98
CA GLU A 371 -2.97 16.69 18.90
C GLU A 371 -1.95 17.84 18.87
N SER A 372 -0.94 17.76 19.75
CA SER A 372 0.11 18.78 19.81
C SER A 372 0.96 18.85 18.52
N PHE A 373 1.19 17.72 17.85
CA PHE A 373 1.84 17.69 16.54
C PHE A 373 0.99 18.29 15.43
N LEU A 374 -0.33 18.12 15.48
CA LEU A 374 -1.24 18.58 14.42
C LEU A 374 -1.61 20.06 14.52
N GLU A 375 -1.61 20.63 15.73
CA GLU A 375 -2.07 22.01 15.99
C GLU A 375 -1.34 23.07 15.14
N PRO A 376 0.00 23.07 14.98
CA PRO A 376 0.68 24.02 14.12
C PRO A 376 0.19 23.98 12.66
N TYR A 377 -0.09 22.79 12.14
CA TYR A 377 -0.56 22.61 10.75
C TYR A 377 -2.00 23.10 10.59
N ARG A 378 -2.87 22.88 11.58
CA ARG A 378 -4.21 23.46 11.59
C ARG A 378 -4.15 25.00 11.53
N ALA A 379 -3.27 25.60 12.35
CA ALA A 379 -3.06 27.04 12.35
C ALA A 379 -2.52 27.59 11.02
N LEU A 380 -1.64 26.85 10.35
CA LEU A 380 -1.11 27.22 9.03
C LEU A 380 -2.19 27.09 7.94
N MET A 381 -2.98 26.02 7.96
CA MET A 381 -4.06 25.79 6.99
C MET A 381 -5.13 26.87 7.01
N GLN A 382 -5.44 27.43 8.19
CA GLN A 382 -6.39 28.55 8.30
C GLN A 382 -5.88 29.84 7.64
N LYS A 383 -4.58 29.96 7.39
CA LYS A 383 -3.94 31.14 6.78
C LYS A 383 -3.68 30.96 5.27
N SER A 384 -3.84 29.76 4.76
CA SER A 384 -3.58 29.41 3.34
C SER A 384 -4.70 29.86 2.39
#